data_f37f2f9f07a027dc31f8f1b577b37688
#
_entry.id   f37f2f9f07a027dc31f8f1b577b37688
#
_cell.length_a   1.000
_cell.length_b   1.000
_cell.length_c   1.000
_cell.angle_alpha   90.00
_cell.angle_beta   90.00
_cell.angle_gamma   90.00
#
_symmetry.space_group_name_H-M   'P 1'
#
loop_
_entity.id
_entity.type
_entity.pdbx_description
1 polymer ?
#
loop_
_entity_poly.entity_id
_entity_poly.type
_entity_poly.pdbx_seq_one_letter_code
_entity_poly.pdbx_strand_id
1 'polypeptide(L)'
;MKLIRYILLILLIPATPAGAQALAGGQVQVGNPSILIGDNGQVMIGMDITLPAAMELSSNRVATLTPVLRTQDNSANKVLPAIWVYGRTRSIVQQRERSVPSDAYTVLRRKNGTEQTVNYSARIPYEKWMNGAELELLAAVHGCADCQKEESTAFVTRAHLERYVVKPAVAFVSPAVEAVKNRAEEGRAYLDFPVNQTRIYPDYRRNPSELAAIKHTVDVVKNDANTTITEIAIVGYASPEGRYTANARLAQGRAEALKSYVMNEYGFKADLFKVNSVPEDWAGLRDYVAGSNLPLKEEILSIIDTNESDFDVKEGRMKALDGGKVYAMLLQDCYPALRHSDYTVRYVVRGFNVEEAKQIIKTRPQQLSLQEMLSLI
;
A
#
# COMPACT_ATOMS: atom_id res chain seq x y z
N MET A 1 -24.59 -42.04 -10.07
CA MET A 1 -24.32 -40.90 -9.19
C MET A 1 -24.73 -39.61 -9.93
N LYS A 2 -25.86 -39.03 -9.56
CA LYS A 2 -26.44 -37.83 -10.20
C LYS A 2 -25.94 -36.58 -9.42
N LEU A 3 -25.17 -35.71 -10.07
CA LEU A 3 -24.82 -34.40 -9.55
C LEU A 3 -26.03 -33.47 -9.64
N ILE A 4 -26.55 -33.06 -8.50
CA ILE A 4 -27.57 -32.02 -8.39
C ILE A 4 -26.83 -30.66 -8.41
N ARG A 5 -27.00 -29.91 -9.51
CA ARG A 5 -26.59 -28.50 -9.62
C ARG A 5 -27.64 -27.65 -8.91
N TYR A 6 -27.28 -27.03 -7.79
CA TYR A 6 -28.09 -25.96 -7.20
C TYR A 6 -27.86 -24.67 -8.00
N ILE A 7 -28.90 -24.27 -8.74
CA ILE A 7 -29.01 -22.94 -9.33
C ILE A 7 -29.48 -22.01 -8.23
N LEU A 8 -28.58 -21.14 -7.76
CA LEU A 8 -28.90 -20.07 -6.83
C LEU A 8 -29.65 -18.97 -7.61
N LEU A 9 -30.98 -18.94 -7.49
CA LEU A 9 -31.83 -17.91 -8.04
C LEU A 9 -31.70 -16.67 -7.15
N ILE A 10 -30.87 -15.70 -7.56
CA ILE A 10 -30.81 -14.38 -6.92
C ILE A 10 -32.08 -13.64 -7.33
N LEU A 11 -33.05 -13.61 -6.43
CA LEU A 11 -34.21 -12.71 -6.51
C LEU A 11 -33.71 -11.27 -6.35
N LEU A 12 -33.56 -10.56 -7.46
CA LEU A 12 -33.49 -9.11 -7.49
C LEU A 12 -34.84 -8.57 -7.01
N ILE A 13 -34.93 -8.25 -5.71
CA ILE A 13 -36.03 -7.45 -5.17
C ILE A 13 -35.80 -6.03 -5.69
N PRO A 14 -36.68 -5.46 -6.53
CA PRO A 14 -36.58 -4.06 -6.88
C PRO A 14 -36.75 -3.25 -5.59
N ALA A 15 -35.74 -2.44 -5.24
CA ALA A 15 -35.83 -1.46 -4.18
C ALA A 15 -36.99 -0.50 -4.57
N THR A 16 -38.12 -0.64 -3.91
CA THR A 16 -39.21 0.35 -4.02
C THR A 16 -38.64 1.68 -3.50
N PRO A 17 -38.77 2.78 -4.25
CA PRO A 17 -38.39 4.09 -3.74
C PRO A 17 -39.15 4.36 -2.46
N ALA A 18 -38.45 4.72 -1.39
CA ALA A 18 -39.03 5.13 -0.12
C ALA A 18 -40.07 6.23 -0.38
N GLY A 19 -41.30 6.00 0.13
CA GLY A 19 -42.55 6.63 -0.19
C GLY A 19 -42.49 8.07 -0.67
N ALA A 20 -42.95 8.28 -1.91
CA ALA A 20 -43.30 9.59 -2.39
C ALA A 20 -44.54 10.07 -1.63
N GLN A 21 -44.36 11.01 -0.71
CA GLN A 21 -45.50 11.69 -0.05
C GLN A 21 -45.80 12.99 -0.83
N ALA A 22 -47.07 13.22 -1.05
CA ALA A 22 -47.54 14.42 -1.75
C ALA A 22 -47.32 15.66 -0.89
N LEU A 23 -46.50 16.58 -1.37
CA LEU A 23 -46.19 17.86 -0.75
C LEU A 23 -46.81 18.98 -1.61
N ALA A 24 -47.65 19.84 -1.02
CA ALA A 24 -48.17 21.08 -1.60
C ALA A 24 -48.59 20.99 -3.10
N GLY A 25 -49.66 20.25 -3.39
CA GLY A 25 -50.26 20.19 -4.74
C GLY A 25 -49.46 19.54 -5.85
N GLY A 26 -48.32 19.00 -5.57
CA GLY A 26 -47.42 18.31 -6.50
C GLY A 26 -46.28 17.61 -5.76
N GLN A 27 -46.00 16.40 -6.12
CA GLN A 27 -45.17 15.42 -5.42
C GLN A 27 -43.70 15.78 -5.45
N VAL A 28 -43.16 16.50 -4.46
CA VAL A 28 -41.71 16.60 -4.25
C VAL A 28 -41.19 15.22 -3.83
N GLN A 29 -40.19 14.73 -4.50
CA GLN A 29 -39.57 13.43 -4.20
C GLN A 29 -38.25 13.63 -3.47
N VAL A 30 -37.99 12.83 -2.44
CA VAL A 30 -36.74 12.81 -1.73
C VAL A 30 -36.06 11.45 -1.96
N GLY A 31 -34.87 11.50 -2.56
CA GLY A 31 -34.03 10.34 -2.83
C GLY A 31 -32.75 10.35 -2.00
N ASN A 32 -32.14 9.18 -1.83
CA ASN A 32 -30.83 8.98 -1.21
C ASN A 32 -30.61 9.72 0.12
N PRO A 33 -31.57 9.69 1.08
CA PRO A 33 -31.39 10.37 2.35
C PRO A 33 -30.25 9.75 3.16
N SER A 34 -29.35 10.56 3.68
CA SER A 34 -28.23 10.15 4.51
C SER A 34 -28.03 11.10 5.67
N ILE A 35 -27.81 10.56 6.87
CA ILE A 35 -27.47 11.31 8.06
C ILE A 35 -26.30 10.60 8.72
N LEU A 36 -25.12 11.24 8.73
CA LEU A 36 -23.87 10.65 9.20
C LEU A 36 -23.23 11.57 10.24
N ILE A 37 -22.58 10.99 11.23
CA ILE A 37 -21.72 11.72 12.15
C ILE A 37 -20.26 11.59 11.71
N GLY A 38 -19.58 12.72 11.52
CA GLY A 38 -18.17 12.77 11.22
C GLY A 38 -17.29 12.75 12.47
N ASP A 39 -16.02 12.41 12.30
CA ASP A 39 -15.02 12.34 13.38
C ASP A 39 -14.80 13.71 14.08
N ASN A 40 -15.11 14.80 13.38
CA ASN A 40 -15.02 16.18 13.90
C ASN A 40 -16.20 16.58 14.76
N GLY A 41 -17.11 15.67 15.08
CA GLY A 41 -18.29 15.97 15.87
C GLY A 41 -19.39 16.75 15.13
N GLN A 42 -19.39 16.75 13.80
CA GLN A 42 -20.43 17.34 12.97
C GLN A 42 -21.35 16.27 12.38
N VAL A 43 -22.63 16.55 12.30
CA VAL A 43 -23.62 15.75 11.58
C VAL A 43 -23.72 16.27 10.16
N MET A 44 -23.55 15.38 9.20
CA MET A 44 -23.71 15.64 7.78
C MET A 44 -25.04 15.06 7.34
N ILE A 45 -25.88 15.88 6.71
CA ILE A 45 -27.20 15.50 6.21
C ILE A 45 -27.17 15.70 4.70
N GLY A 46 -27.47 14.66 3.95
CA GLY A 46 -27.50 14.67 2.49
C GLY A 46 -28.77 14.06 1.95
N MET A 47 -29.31 14.58 0.86
CA MET A 47 -30.45 14.03 0.12
C MET A 47 -30.58 14.67 -1.26
N ASP A 48 -31.23 13.96 -2.16
CA ASP A 48 -31.62 14.48 -3.48
C ASP A 48 -33.09 14.91 -3.41
N ILE A 49 -33.37 16.20 -3.65
CA ILE A 49 -34.71 16.74 -3.65
C ILE A 49 -35.13 17.02 -5.09
N THR A 50 -36.09 16.25 -5.60
CA THR A 50 -36.56 16.32 -6.98
C THR A 50 -37.92 16.97 -7.07
N LEU A 51 -38.02 18.00 -7.88
CA LEU A 51 -39.24 18.68 -8.30
C LEU A 51 -39.71 18.03 -9.63
N PRO A 52 -40.65 17.13 -9.62
CA PRO A 52 -41.07 16.40 -10.81
C PRO A 52 -41.70 17.34 -11.85
N ALA A 53 -41.72 16.90 -13.12
CA ALA A 53 -42.31 17.68 -14.22
C ALA A 53 -43.77 18.09 -13.95
N ALA A 54 -44.53 17.20 -13.29
CA ALA A 54 -45.92 17.44 -12.95
C ALA A 54 -46.16 18.52 -11.87
N MET A 55 -45.11 18.89 -11.09
CA MET A 55 -45.26 19.97 -10.11
C MET A 55 -45.31 21.32 -10.78
N GLU A 56 -46.39 22.03 -10.69
CA GLU A 56 -46.57 23.38 -11.22
C GLU A 56 -46.49 24.44 -10.14
N LEU A 57 -45.76 25.52 -10.40
CA LEU A 57 -45.72 26.70 -9.55
C LEU A 57 -46.14 27.94 -10.35
N SER A 58 -47.18 28.63 -9.91
CA SER A 58 -47.67 29.85 -10.55
C SER A 58 -46.59 30.93 -10.54
N SER A 59 -46.58 31.79 -11.59
CA SER A 59 -45.51 32.76 -11.84
C SER A 59 -45.17 33.71 -10.67
N ASN A 60 -46.19 34.04 -9.86
CA ASN A 60 -46.09 35.00 -8.75
C ASN A 60 -45.92 34.31 -7.37
N ARG A 61 -45.84 32.96 -7.34
CA ARG A 61 -45.71 32.23 -6.07
C ARG A 61 -44.25 31.89 -5.77
N VAL A 62 -44.00 31.60 -4.51
CA VAL A 62 -42.73 31.09 -4.00
C VAL A 62 -43.04 29.81 -3.21
N ALA A 63 -42.27 28.76 -3.45
CA ALA A 63 -42.30 27.59 -2.62
C ALA A 63 -41.00 27.49 -1.82
N THR A 64 -41.06 27.16 -0.55
CA THR A 64 -39.90 26.87 0.29
C THR A 64 -39.89 25.39 0.66
N LEU A 65 -38.76 24.75 0.53
CA LEU A 65 -38.52 23.38 0.96
C LEU A 65 -37.48 23.41 2.07
N THR A 66 -37.92 23.22 3.29
CA THR A 66 -37.10 23.38 4.49
C THR A 66 -36.91 22.03 5.17
N PRO A 67 -35.70 21.45 5.15
CA PRO A 67 -35.45 20.26 5.95
C PRO A 67 -35.39 20.62 7.44
N VAL A 68 -35.97 19.78 8.27
CA VAL A 68 -35.99 19.95 9.72
C VAL A 68 -35.67 18.63 10.37
N LEU A 69 -34.65 18.63 11.24
CA LEU A 69 -34.40 17.51 12.13
C LEU A 69 -35.08 17.76 13.45
N ARG A 70 -35.96 16.85 13.93
CA ARG A 70 -36.66 17.00 15.18
C ARG A 70 -36.81 15.70 15.96
N THR A 71 -37.00 15.79 17.26
CA THR A 71 -37.37 14.64 18.09
C THR A 71 -38.85 14.28 17.85
N GLN A 72 -39.23 13.01 18.07
CA GLN A 72 -40.59 12.54 17.91
C GLN A 72 -41.63 13.27 18.79
N ASP A 73 -41.21 13.68 19.97
CA ASP A 73 -42.02 14.42 20.94
C ASP A 73 -41.99 15.95 20.71
N ASN A 74 -41.31 16.43 19.67
CA ASN A 74 -41.09 17.83 19.35
C ASN A 74 -40.36 18.65 20.45
N SER A 75 -39.71 18.00 21.42
CA SER A 75 -38.99 18.67 22.50
C SER A 75 -37.74 19.42 22.02
N ALA A 76 -37.15 18.97 20.89
CA ALA A 76 -36.00 19.63 20.26
C ALA A 76 -36.11 19.54 18.73
N ASN A 77 -35.66 20.60 18.06
CA ASN A 77 -35.58 20.63 16.61
C ASN A 77 -34.40 21.48 16.12
N LYS A 78 -34.02 21.25 14.86
CA LYS A 78 -33.04 22.04 14.12
C LYS A 78 -33.54 22.28 12.71
N VAL A 79 -33.87 23.51 12.41
CA VAL A 79 -34.22 23.95 11.06
C VAL A 79 -32.94 24.12 10.26
N LEU A 80 -32.91 23.54 9.06
CA LEU A 80 -31.78 23.57 8.16
C LEU A 80 -32.01 24.60 7.04
N PRO A 81 -30.96 25.04 6.34
CA PRO A 81 -31.09 26.01 5.24
C PRO A 81 -32.12 25.56 4.18
N ALA A 82 -33.00 26.44 3.78
CA ALA A 82 -34.12 26.15 2.91
C ALA A 82 -33.78 26.24 1.42
N ILE A 83 -34.45 25.45 0.59
CA ILE A 83 -34.44 25.63 -0.87
C ILE A 83 -35.61 26.53 -1.24
N TRP A 84 -35.28 27.67 -1.86
CA TRP A 84 -36.28 28.64 -2.32
C TRP A 84 -36.57 28.45 -3.80
N VAL A 85 -37.79 28.12 -4.13
CA VAL A 85 -38.25 27.87 -5.49
C VAL A 85 -39.18 28.99 -5.92
N TYR A 86 -38.76 29.77 -6.91
CA TYR A 86 -39.54 30.92 -7.39
C TYR A 86 -40.29 30.59 -8.69
N GLY A 87 -41.51 31.04 -8.80
CA GLY A 87 -42.22 31.14 -10.08
C GLY A 87 -41.54 32.19 -11.00
N ARG A 88 -41.91 32.17 -12.27
CA ARG A 88 -41.22 32.97 -13.32
C ARG A 88 -41.14 34.45 -12.97
N THR A 89 -42.27 35.10 -12.68
CA THR A 89 -42.33 36.55 -12.39
C THR A 89 -41.59 36.88 -11.09
N ARG A 90 -41.81 36.08 -10.05
CA ARG A 90 -41.18 36.26 -8.76
C ARG A 90 -39.64 36.11 -8.81
N SER A 91 -39.15 35.17 -9.62
CA SER A 91 -37.72 35.01 -9.86
C SER A 91 -37.08 36.23 -10.51
N ILE A 92 -37.77 36.89 -11.46
CA ILE A 92 -37.25 38.10 -12.10
C ILE A 92 -37.17 39.25 -11.10
N VAL A 93 -38.18 39.41 -10.24
CA VAL A 93 -38.21 40.43 -9.17
C VAL A 93 -37.05 40.19 -8.22
N GLN A 94 -36.89 38.99 -7.70
CA GLN A 94 -35.79 38.59 -6.82
C GLN A 94 -34.41 38.90 -7.41
N GLN A 95 -34.19 38.61 -8.68
CA GLN A 95 -32.94 38.91 -9.39
C GLN A 95 -32.67 40.42 -9.51
N ARG A 96 -33.71 41.22 -9.73
CA ARG A 96 -33.59 42.71 -9.79
C ARG A 96 -33.27 43.31 -8.44
N GLU A 97 -33.92 42.81 -7.40
CA GLU A 97 -33.71 43.27 -6.01
C GLU A 97 -32.39 42.75 -5.43
N ARG A 98 -31.72 41.78 -6.08
CA ARG A 98 -30.52 41.10 -5.61
C ARG A 98 -30.64 40.55 -4.19
N SER A 99 -31.86 40.27 -3.74
CA SER A 99 -32.14 39.81 -2.38
C SER A 99 -32.11 38.25 -2.39
N VAL A 100 -31.23 37.69 -1.59
CA VAL A 100 -31.23 36.23 -1.32
C VAL A 100 -31.64 36.05 0.13
N PRO A 101 -32.65 35.21 0.43
CA PRO A 101 -33.02 34.92 1.82
C PRO A 101 -31.83 34.43 2.63
N SER A 102 -31.68 34.91 3.85
CA SER A 102 -30.52 34.61 4.70
C SER A 102 -30.42 33.14 5.12
N ASP A 103 -31.53 32.40 5.07
CA ASP A 103 -31.68 31.01 5.39
C ASP A 103 -31.64 30.10 4.12
N ALA A 104 -31.34 30.67 2.95
CA ALA A 104 -31.34 29.91 1.71
C ALA A 104 -30.12 29.00 1.57
N TYR A 105 -30.37 27.71 1.40
CA TYR A 105 -29.38 26.77 0.84
C TYR A 105 -29.09 27.09 -0.61
N THR A 106 -30.18 27.23 -1.39
CA THR A 106 -30.12 27.64 -2.79
C THR A 106 -31.44 28.27 -3.20
N VAL A 107 -31.35 29.08 -4.29
CA VAL A 107 -32.52 29.70 -4.90
C VAL A 107 -32.61 29.24 -6.34
N LEU A 108 -33.76 28.74 -6.76
CA LEU A 108 -33.97 28.28 -8.13
C LEU A 108 -35.29 28.77 -8.70
N ARG A 109 -35.32 28.96 -10.00
CA ARG A 109 -36.55 29.23 -10.74
C ARG A 109 -37.20 27.93 -11.16
N ARG A 110 -38.48 27.76 -10.83
CA ARG A 110 -39.25 26.62 -11.30
C ARG A 110 -39.47 26.70 -12.82
N LYS A 111 -39.16 25.63 -13.52
CA LYS A 111 -39.45 25.40 -14.93
C LYS A 111 -40.58 24.36 -14.99
N ASN A 112 -41.84 24.82 -15.04
CA ASN A 112 -42.99 23.94 -15.13
C ASN A 112 -42.86 23.00 -16.33
N GLY A 113 -43.32 21.76 -16.18
CA GLY A 113 -43.18 20.72 -17.21
C GLY A 113 -41.76 20.09 -17.30
N THR A 114 -40.81 20.49 -16.46
CA THR A 114 -39.45 19.95 -16.47
C THR A 114 -39.09 19.44 -15.08
N GLU A 115 -38.46 18.30 -15.00
CA GLU A 115 -37.89 17.79 -13.74
C GLU A 115 -36.65 18.60 -13.34
N GLN A 116 -36.52 18.91 -12.06
CA GLN A 116 -35.38 19.63 -11.50
C GLN A 116 -34.97 19.00 -10.18
N THR A 117 -33.72 18.60 -10.06
CA THR A 117 -33.16 17.98 -8.84
C THR A 117 -32.14 18.89 -8.18
N VAL A 118 -32.20 18.97 -6.86
CA VAL A 118 -31.22 19.67 -6.02
C VAL A 118 -30.55 18.65 -5.12
N ASN A 119 -29.22 18.51 -5.25
CA ASN A 119 -28.41 17.73 -4.32
C ASN A 119 -28.18 18.58 -3.05
N TYR A 120 -28.93 18.26 -2.01
CA TYR A 120 -28.88 18.98 -0.75
C TYR A 120 -27.82 18.38 0.17
N SER A 121 -27.01 19.25 0.81
CA SER A 121 -26.04 18.87 1.81
C SER A 121 -25.90 19.93 2.89
N ALA A 122 -26.08 19.56 4.14
CA ALA A 122 -25.92 20.46 5.28
C ALA A 122 -25.01 19.85 6.34
N ARG A 123 -24.31 20.70 7.11
CA ARG A 123 -23.47 20.31 8.25
C ARG A 123 -23.88 21.08 9.47
N ILE A 124 -24.10 20.39 10.58
CA ILE A 124 -24.49 20.99 11.85
C ILE A 124 -23.68 20.35 12.99
N PRO A 125 -23.39 21.09 14.08
CA PRO A 125 -22.79 20.48 15.26
C PRO A 125 -23.68 19.38 15.83
N TYR A 126 -23.06 18.28 16.27
CA TYR A 126 -23.79 17.17 16.89
C TYR A 126 -24.29 17.53 18.27
N GLU A 127 -25.54 17.25 18.53
CA GLU A 127 -26.17 17.29 19.84
C GLU A 127 -26.80 15.92 20.17
N LYS A 128 -26.78 15.51 21.44
CA LYS A 128 -27.21 14.14 21.84
C LYS A 128 -28.64 13.79 21.41
N TRP A 129 -29.55 14.75 21.38
CA TRP A 129 -30.94 14.55 20.98
C TRP A 129 -31.09 14.18 19.51
N MET A 130 -30.11 14.45 18.69
CA MET A 130 -30.15 14.17 17.25
C MET A 130 -30.09 12.67 16.95
N ASN A 131 -29.60 11.83 17.86
CA ASN A 131 -29.66 10.38 17.71
C ASN A 131 -31.11 9.90 17.90
N GLY A 132 -31.66 9.24 16.90
CA GLY A 132 -33.07 8.82 16.86
C GLY A 132 -34.03 9.90 16.38
N ALA A 133 -33.55 11.11 16.10
CA ALA A 133 -34.36 12.21 15.56
C ALA A 133 -34.87 11.89 14.14
N GLU A 134 -35.97 12.49 13.76
CA GLU A 134 -36.57 12.36 12.45
C GLU A 134 -36.24 13.54 11.57
N LEU A 135 -35.79 13.27 10.36
CA LEU A 135 -35.61 14.27 9.32
C LEU A 135 -36.91 14.39 8.53
N GLU A 136 -37.42 15.59 8.49
CA GLU A 136 -38.63 15.92 7.75
C GLU A 136 -38.35 17.00 6.74
N LEU A 137 -39.12 17.05 5.67
CA LEU A 137 -39.10 18.12 4.68
C LEU A 137 -40.41 18.91 4.79
N LEU A 138 -40.35 20.16 5.24
CA LEU A 138 -41.44 21.09 5.22
C LEU A 138 -41.51 21.79 3.88
N ALA A 139 -42.68 21.73 3.22
CA ALA A 139 -42.93 22.50 2.03
C ALA A 139 -44.00 23.55 2.32
N ALA A 140 -43.75 24.79 1.99
CA ALA A 140 -44.71 25.87 2.11
C ALA A 140 -44.78 26.66 0.81
N VAL A 141 -46.01 27.05 0.38
CA VAL A 141 -46.24 27.87 -0.80
C VAL A 141 -46.82 29.21 -0.39
N HIS A 142 -46.15 30.27 -0.77
CA HIS A 142 -46.53 31.65 -0.42
C HIS A 142 -47.04 32.39 -1.67
N GLY A 143 -48.12 33.17 -1.51
CA GLY A 143 -48.68 34.04 -2.55
C GLY A 143 -48.12 35.46 -2.49
N CYS A 144 -48.64 36.36 -3.37
CA CYS A 144 -48.16 37.75 -3.52
C CYS A 144 -48.36 38.68 -2.32
N ALA A 145 -49.15 38.31 -1.32
CA ALA A 145 -49.50 39.18 -0.18
C ALA A 145 -49.37 38.46 1.16
N ASP A 146 -48.56 37.44 1.26
CA ASP A 146 -48.40 36.60 2.47
C ASP A 146 -49.70 35.89 2.95
N CYS A 147 -50.73 35.86 2.10
CA CYS A 147 -52.10 35.59 2.48
C CYS A 147 -52.57 34.13 2.41
N GLN A 148 -51.77 33.22 1.92
CA GLN A 148 -52.12 31.78 1.95
C GLN A 148 -50.86 30.93 2.08
N LYS A 149 -50.70 30.31 3.22
CA LYS A 149 -49.72 29.27 3.44
C LYS A 149 -50.37 27.92 3.21
N GLU A 150 -50.05 27.28 2.11
CA GLU A 150 -50.23 25.84 2.00
C GLU A 150 -48.97 25.23 2.62
N GLU A 151 -49.09 24.55 3.72
CA GLU A 151 -47.98 23.88 4.39
C GLU A 151 -48.23 22.37 4.39
N SER A 152 -47.20 21.61 4.09
CA SER A 152 -47.19 20.17 4.21
C SER A 152 -45.84 19.68 4.70
N THR A 153 -45.86 18.58 5.43
CA THR A 153 -44.67 17.98 6.00
C THR A 153 -44.55 16.55 5.53
N ALA A 154 -43.37 16.14 5.10
CA ALA A 154 -43.11 14.75 4.75
C ALA A 154 -41.96 14.24 5.62
N PHE A 155 -42.14 13.05 6.19
CA PHE A 155 -41.08 12.28 6.81
C PHE A 155 -40.09 11.84 5.73
N VAL A 156 -38.80 12.02 5.98
CA VAL A 156 -37.72 11.64 5.06
C VAL A 156 -37.01 10.38 5.58
N THR A 157 -36.42 10.45 6.75
CA THR A 157 -35.71 9.33 7.37
C THR A 157 -35.48 9.59 8.86
N ARG A 158 -35.01 8.58 9.57
CA ARG A 158 -34.60 8.69 10.98
C ARG A 158 -33.08 8.65 11.10
N ALA A 159 -32.55 9.51 11.96
CA ALA A 159 -31.13 9.59 12.24
C ALA A 159 -30.69 8.42 13.14
N HIS A 160 -29.73 7.64 12.67
CA HIS A 160 -28.99 6.66 13.45
C HIS A 160 -27.55 7.14 13.57
N LEU A 161 -27.28 7.91 14.62
CA LEU A 161 -26.00 8.60 14.84
C LEU A 161 -25.15 7.86 15.90
N GLU A 162 -25.18 6.55 15.89
CA GLU A 162 -24.24 5.79 16.70
C GLU A 162 -22.83 5.93 16.14
N ARG A 163 -21.91 6.38 16.98
CA ARG A 163 -20.49 6.29 16.62
C ARG A 163 -20.17 4.82 16.43
N TYR A 164 -19.79 4.46 15.21
CA TYR A 164 -19.27 3.15 14.93
C TYR A 164 -17.97 2.99 15.73
N VAL A 165 -18.04 2.41 16.91
CA VAL A 165 -16.90 1.98 17.66
C VAL A 165 -16.39 0.73 16.95
N VAL A 166 -15.34 0.89 16.15
CA VAL A 166 -14.62 -0.26 15.62
C VAL A 166 -14.15 -1.06 16.82
N LYS A 167 -14.80 -2.19 17.08
CA LYS A 167 -14.25 -3.23 17.95
C LYS A 167 -13.42 -4.11 17.02
N PRO A 168 -12.10 -3.89 16.91
CA PRO A 168 -11.28 -4.75 16.08
C PRO A 168 -11.38 -6.14 16.67
N ALA A 169 -11.95 -7.08 15.93
CA ALA A 169 -11.76 -8.49 16.23
C ALA A 169 -10.30 -8.80 15.88
N VAL A 170 -9.41 -8.56 16.83
CA VAL A 170 -8.00 -8.92 16.69
C VAL A 170 -7.96 -10.44 16.79
N ALA A 171 -7.89 -11.10 15.63
CA ALA A 171 -7.54 -12.51 15.60
C ALA A 171 -6.06 -12.60 15.98
N PHE A 172 -5.81 -13.03 17.18
CA PHE A 172 -4.47 -13.26 17.69
C PHE A 172 -4.01 -14.64 17.23
N VAL A 173 -3.06 -14.69 16.30
CA VAL A 173 -2.38 -15.93 15.94
C VAL A 173 -1.09 -15.99 16.77
N SER A 174 -0.99 -16.94 17.68
CA SER A 174 0.28 -17.20 18.37
C SER A 174 1.33 -17.60 17.32
N PRO A 175 2.48 -16.95 17.25
CA PRO A 175 3.53 -17.34 16.34
C PRO A 175 4.03 -18.74 16.70
N ALA A 176 4.47 -19.48 15.69
CA ALA A 176 5.12 -20.77 15.92
C ALA A 176 6.36 -20.58 16.79
N VAL A 177 6.59 -21.55 17.67
CA VAL A 177 7.78 -21.53 18.55
C VAL A 177 9.03 -21.72 17.69
N GLU A 178 9.91 -20.75 17.69
CA GLU A 178 11.25 -20.87 17.08
C GLU A 178 12.19 -21.57 18.08
N ALA A 179 12.26 -22.90 17.97
CA ALA A 179 13.04 -23.70 18.94
C ALA A 179 14.54 -23.40 18.89
N VAL A 180 15.06 -23.03 17.71
CA VAL A 180 16.44 -22.62 17.48
C VAL A 180 16.43 -21.36 16.64
N LYS A 181 16.98 -20.28 17.16
CA LYS A 181 17.04 -18.99 16.46
C LYS A 181 18.24 -18.95 15.53
N ASN A 182 18.07 -19.47 14.32
CA ASN A 182 19.08 -19.39 13.26
C ASN A 182 19.09 -18.01 12.64
N ARG A 183 20.26 -17.42 12.55
CA ARG A 183 20.49 -16.10 11.91
C ARG A 183 21.70 -16.18 10.99
N ALA A 184 21.83 -15.22 10.10
CA ALA A 184 22.96 -15.11 9.20
C ALA A 184 23.33 -13.63 8.98
N GLU A 185 24.64 -13.38 8.89
CA GLU A 185 25.19 -12.15 8.35
C GLU A 185 25.86 -12.46 7.03
N GLU A 186 25.59 -11.64 6.02
CA GLU A 186 26.06 -11.87 4.65
C GLU A 186 26.87 -10.69 4.17
N GLY A 187 27.81 -10.98 3.30
CA GLY A 187 28.61 -9.95 2.66
C GLY A 187 29.20 -10.42 1.34
N ARG A 188 29.67 -9.44 0.57
CA ARG A 188 30.37 -9.65 -0.68
C ARG A 188 31.69 -8.92 -0.63
N ALA A 189 32.77 -9.58 -1.06
CA ALA A 189 34.13 -9.02 -1.08
C ALA A 189 34.70 -9.06 -2.49
N TYR A 190 35.28 -7.95 -2.89
CA TYR A 190 35.96 -7.77 -4.18
C TYR A 190 37.48 -7.77 -3.99
N LEU A 191 37.98 -8.91 -3.53
CA LEU A 191 39.40 -9.07 -3.27
C LEU A 191 40.21 -9.04 -4.57
N ASP A 192 41.23 -8.21 -4.59
CA ASP A 192 42.18 -8.10 -5.68
C ASP A 192 43.28 -9.18 -5.57
N PHE A 193 43.52 -9.87 -6.67
CA PHE A 193 44.58 -10.87 -6.82
C PHE A 193 45.51 -10.50 -7.96
N PRO A 194 46.80 -10.74 -7.85
CA PRO A 194 47.68 -10.65 -9.02
C PRO A 194 47.23 -11.65 -10.11
N VAL A 195 47.59 -11.38 -11.36
CA VAL A 195 47.16 -12.17 -12.51
C VAL A 195 47.48 -13.66 -12.30
N ASN A 196 46.49 -14.51 -12.53
CA ASN A 196 46.58 -15.97 -12.36
C ASN A 196 46.94 -16.46 -10.95
N GLN A 197 46.79 -15.60 -9.91
CA GLN A 197 47.04 -15.98 -8.53
C GLN A 197 45.77 -16.08 -7.72
N THR A 198 45.85 -16.87 -6.65
CA THR A 198 44.77 -17.08 -5.69
C THR A 198 45.17 -16.74 -4.26
N ARG A 199 46.41 -16.28 -4.03
CA ARG A 199 46.89 -15.88 -2.72
C ARG A 199 46.40 -14.48 -2.39
N ILE A 200 45.84 -14.29 -1.20
CA ILE A 200 45.46 -12.97 -0.66
C ILE A 200 46.74 -12.29 -0.14
N TYR A 201 46.97 -11.09 -0.63
CA TYR A 201 47.99 -10.16 -0.12
C TYR A 201 47.21 -9.03 0.57
N PRO A 202 47.25 -8.93 1.92
CA PRO A 202 46.39 -7.99 2.66
C PRO A 202 46.53 -6.53 2.26
N ASP A 203 47.72 -6.11 1.91
CA ASP A 203 48.03 -4.70 1.55
C ASP A 203 47.95 -4.43 0.02
N TYR A 204 47.47 -5.40 -0.76
CA TYR A 204 47.41 -5.25 -2.21
C TYR A 204 46.09 -4.53 -2.63
N ARG A 205 46.27 -3.38 -3.29
CA ARG A 205 45.18 -2.56 -3.84
C ARG A 205 44.03 -2.29 -2.83
N ARG A 206 42.79 -2.80 -3.09
CA ARG A 206 41.61 -2.60 -2.25
C ARG A 206 41.51 -3.60 -1.10
N ASN A 207 42.37 -4.59 -1.03
CA ASN A 207 42.28 -5.65 -0.03
C ASN A 207 42.18 -5.15 1.41
N PRO A 208 42.87 -4.06 1.84
CA PRO A 208 42.71 -3.58 3.22
C PRO A 208 41.24 -3.26 3.58
N SER A 209 40.51 -2.57 2.69
CA SER A 209 39.11 -2.21 2.91
C SER A 209 38.20 -3.41 2.83
N GLU A 210 38.38 -4.31 1.85
CA GLU A 210 37.59 -5.52 1.66
C GLU A 210 37.77 -6.48 2.85
N LEU A 211 39.01 -6.68 3.29
CA LEU A 211 39.27 -7.52 4.46
C LEU A 211 38.75 -6.91 5.76
N ALA A 212 38.76 -5.58 5.90
CA ALA A 212 38.14 -4.90 7.03
C ALA A 212 36.62 -5.10 7.06
N ALA A 213 35.91 -5.08 5.91
CA ALA A 213 34.50 -5.36 5.81
C ALA A 213 34.17 -6.82 6.20
N ILE A 214 34.95 -7.79 5.73
CA ILE A 214 34.83 -9.19 6.12
C ILE A 214 35.00 -9.35 7.63
N LYS A 215 36.04 -8.76 8.19
CA LYS A 215 36.32 -8.79 9.63
C LYS A 215 35.16 -8.21 10.43
N HIS A 216 34.64 -7.05 10.00
CA HIS A 216 33.49 -6.43 10.66
C HIS A 216 32.28 -7.39 10.72
N THR A 217 31.95 -8.06 9.63
CA THR A 217 30.83 -9.02 9.58
C THR A 217 31.05 -10.20 10.53
N VAL A 218 32.25 -10.74 10.57
CA VAL A 218 32.59 -11.85 11.50
C VAL A 218 32.58 -11.37 12.96
N ASP A 219 33.13 -10.19 13.23
CA ASP A 219 33.26 -9.61 14.57
C ASP A 219 31.89 -9.29 15.21
N VAL A 220 30.93 -8.81 14.40
CA VAL A 220 29.55 -8.57 14.86
C VAL A 220 28.94 -9.83 15.50
N VAL A 221 29.23 -10.99 14.92
CA VAL A 221 28.71 -12.26 15.42
C VAL A 221 29.62 -12.84 16.52
N LYS A 222 30.93 -12.90 16.26
CA LYS A 222 31.89 -13.55 17.17
C LYS A 222 32.00 -12.88 18.53
N ASN A 223 31.92 -11.55 18.56
CA ASN A 223 32.06 -10.76 19.80
C ASN A 223 30.75 -10.61 20.58
N ASP A 224 29.65 -11.18 20.12
CA ASP A 224 28.39 -11.20 20.83
C ASP A 224 28.28 -12.48 21.69
N ALA A 225 28.23 -12.31 23.01
CA ALA A 225 28.08 -13.41 23.96
C ALA A 225 26.79 -14.22 23.82
N ASN A 226 25.81 -13.69 23.08
CA ASN A 226 24.52 -14.34 22.87
C ASN A 226 24.49 -15.23 21.61
N THR A 227 25.56 -15.25 20.83
CA THR A 227 25.63 -15.94 19.55
C THR A 227 26.70 -17.02 19.53
N THR A 228 26.45 -18.03 18.71
CA THR A 228 27.42 -19.10 18.44
C THR A 228 27.45 -19.34 16.93
N ILE A 229 28.62 -19.10 16.30
CA ILE A 229 28.81 -19.35 14.87
C ILE A 229 28.69 -20.87 14.63
N THR A 230 27.85 -21.24 13.66
CA THR A 230 27.61 -22.63 13.28
C THR A 230 28.20 -22.99 11.92
N GLU A 231 28.33 -22.01 11.03
CA GLU A 231 28.88 -22.24 9.67
C GLU A 231 29.37 -20.92 9.09
N ILE A 232 30.45 -20.97 8.32
CA ILE A 232 30.92 -19.89 7.46
C ILE A 232 30.93 -20.44 6.03
N ALA A 233 29.94 -20.05 5.23
CA ALA A 233 29.86 -20.40 3.82
C ALA A 233 30.59 -19.35 2.98
N ILE A 234 31.39 -19.79 2.02
CA ILE A 234 32.13 -18.94 1.08
C ILE A 234 31.89 -19.45 -0.33
N VAL A 235 31.51 -18.55 -1.23
CA VAL A 235 31.34 -18.86 -2.66
C VAL A 235 32.21 -17.89 -3.46
N GLY A 236 33.21 -18.44 -4.17
CA GLY A 236 34.05 -17.65 -5.04
C GLY A 236 33.50 -17.61 -6.47
N TYR A 237 33.57 -16.45 -7.08
CA TYR A 237 33.08 -16.21 -8.44
C TYR A 237 34.21 -15.79 -9.36
N ALA A 238 34.16 -16.21 -10.61
CA ALA A 238 34.95 -15.64 -11.68
C ALA A 238 34.07 -15.11 -12.80
N SER A 239 34.56 -14.17 -13.57
CA SER A 239 33.86 -13.59 -14.71
C SER A 239 33.87 -14.55 -15.89
N PRO A 240 32.88 -14.49 -16.80
CA PRO A 240 32.83 -15.30 -18.01
C PRO A 240 33.82 -14.81 -19.06
N GLU A 241 35.12 -14.90 -18.75
CA GLU A 241 36.22 -14.55 -19.67
C GLU A 241 37.31 -15.60 -19.61
N GLY A 242 37.79 -16.02 -20.77
CA GLY A 242 38.79 -17.06 -20.87
C GLY A 242 38.19 -18.46 -20.71
N ARG A 243 39.06 -19.44 -20.53
CA ARG A 243 38.64 -20.84 -20.50
C ARG A 243 37.91 -21.18 -19.19
N TYR A 244 36.80 -21.87 -19.29
CA TYR A 244 36.01 -22.36 -18.15
C TYR A 244 36.87 -23.10 -17.12
N THR A 245 37.77 -24.00 -17.56
CA THR A 245 38.62 -24.77 -16.65
C THR A 245 39.62 -23.88 -15.86
N ALA A 246 40.10 -22.80 -16.45
CA ALA A 246 40.95 -21.83 -15.77
C ALA A 246 40.14 -21.02 -14.76
N ASN A 247 38.93 -20.58 -15.12
CA ASN A 247 38.03 -19.85 -14.25
C ASN A 247 37.59 -20.70 -13.06
N ALA A 248 37.27 -22.01 -13.26
CA ALA A 248 36.96 -22.94 -12.19
C ALA A 248 38.11 -23.02 -11.15
N ARG A 249 39.33 -23.15 -11.60
CA ARG A 249 40.52 -23.15 -10.68
C ARG A 249 40.68 -21.83 -9.94
N LEU A 250 40.48 -20.70 -10.62
CA LEU A 250 40.62 -19.38 -10.00
C LEU A 250 39.51 -19.11 -8.99
N ALA A 251 38.26 -19.39 -9.32
CA ALA A 251 37.11 -19.18 -8.42
C ALA A 251 37.26 -20.03 -7.15
N GLN A 252 37.56 -21.34 -7.31
CA GLN A 252 37.79 -22.23 -6.17
C GLN A 252 38.98 -21.80 -5.34
N GLY A 253 40.13 -21.51 -5.98
CA GLY A 253 41.35 -21.14 -5.28
C GLY A 253 41.23 -19.80 -4.51
N ARG A 254 40.44 -18.84 -5.01
CA ARG A 254 40.15 -17.57 -4.33
C ARG A 254 39.24 -17.76 -3.12
N ALA A 255 38.22 -18.62 -3.25
CA ALA A 255 37.35 -18.97 -2.13
C ALA A 255 38.13 -19.70 -1.01
N GLU A 256 38.99 -20.65 -1.35
CA GLU A 256 39.87 -21.34 -0.39
C GLU A 256 40.90 -20.39 0.26
N ALA A 257 41.38 -19.39 -0.48
CA ALA A 257 42.26 -18.37 0.08
C ALA A 257 41.54 -17.50 1.11
N LEU A 258 40.30 -17.12 0.84
CA LEU A 258 39.46 -16.37 1.81
C LEU A 258 39.18 -17.21 3.06
N LYS A 259 38.78 -18.49 2.90
CA LYS A 259 38.66 -19.42 4.01
C LYS A 259 39.93 -19.45 4.87
N SER A 260 41.09 -19.66 4.22
CA SER A 260 42.37 -19.74 4.90
C SER A 260 42.70 -18.45 5.66
N TYR A 261 42.38 -17.30 5.08
CA TYR A 261 42.56 -16.01 5.71
C TYR A 261 41.70 -15.87 6.98
N VAL A 262 40.38 -16.10 6.86
CA VAL A 262 39.43 -15.99 8.00
C VAL A 262 39.77 -17.04 9.08
N MET A 263 40.06 -18.28 8.67
CA MET A 263 40.45 -19.35 9.58
C MET A 263 41.66 -18.98 10.43
N ASN A 264 42.70 -18.44 9.80
CA ASN A 264 43.96 -18.05 10.49
C ASN A 264 43.76 -16.82 11.37
N GLU A 265 43.01 -15.82 10.91
CA GLU A 265 42.73 -14.58 11.64
C GLU A 265 41.99 -14.83 12.95
N TYR A 266 41.05 -15.77 12.95
CA TYR A 266 40.17 -16.03 14.10
C TYR A 266 40.47 -17.33 14.86
N GLY A 267 41.35 -18.16 14.35
CA GLY A 267 41.63 -19.48 14.93
C GLY A 267 40.48 -20.46 14.79
N PHE A 268 39.64 -20.28 13.77
CA PHE A 268 38.50 -21.17 13.54
C PHE A 268 38.92 -22.54 13.02
N LYS A 269 38.13 -23.57 13.36
CA LYS A 269 38.36 -24.94 12.86
C LYS A 269 37.88 -25.04 11.39
N ALA A 270 38.55 -25.90 10.63
CA ALA A 270 38.24 -26.07 9.21
C ALA A 270 36.85 -26.61 8.91
N ASP A 271 36.28 -27.41 9.82
CA ASP A 271 34.94 -27.98 9.71
C ASP A 271 33.80 -26.95 9.81
N LEU A 272 34.10 -25.77 10.30
CA LEU A 272 33.16 -24.65 10.34
C LEU A 272 32.90 -24.06 8.92
N PHE A 273 33.78 -24.35 7.97
CA PHE A 273 33.73 -23.72 6.66
C PHE A 273 33.09 -24.63 5.60
N LYS A 274 32.21 -24.03 4.77
CA LYS A 274 31.75 -24.58 3.49
C LYS A 274 32.21 -23.70 2.36
N VAL A 275 32.97 -24.27 1.43
CA VAL A 275 33.51 -23.55 0.29
C VAL A 275 32.94 -24.10 -1.00
N ASN A 276 32.40 -23.20 -1.80
CA ASN A 276 31.93 -23.48 -3.15
C ASN A 276 32.51 -22.46 -4.13
N SER A 277 32.35 -22.73 -5.42
CA SER A 277 32.74 -21.80 -6.47
C SER A 277 31.78 -21.81 -7.64
N VAL A 278 31.66 -20.66 -8.27
CA VAL A 278 30.98 -20.46 -9.55
C VAL A 278 32.03 -20.08 -10.57
N PRO A 279 32.39 -21.01 -11.47
CA PRO A 279 33.47 -20.79 -12.44
C PRO A 279 33.26 -19.58 -13.34
N GLU A 280 32.01 -19.29 -13.68
CA GLU A 280 31.61 -18.18 -14.52
C GLU A 280 30.27 -17.64 -14.06
N ASP A 281 30.23 -16.38 -13.63
CA ASP A 281 29.03 -15.72 -13.10
C ASP A 281 28.14 -15.20 -14.24
N TRP A 282 27.56 -16.15 -14.99
CA TRP A 282 26.57 -15.81 -16.03
C TRP A 282 25.29 -15.21 -15.47
N ALA A 283 24.92 -15.54 -14.23
CA ALA A 283 23.76 -14.96 -13.57
C ALA A 283 23.98 -13.48 -13.26
N GLY A 284 25.13 -13.13 -12.66
CA GLY A 284 25.50 -11.74 -12.42
C GLY A 284 25.66 -10.94 -13.72
N LEU A 285 26.22 -11.55 -14.77
CA LEU A 285 26.26 -10.93 -16.10
C LEU A 285 24.86 -10.63 -16.63
N ARG A 286 23.94 -11.59 -16.50
CA ARG A 286 22.54 -11.41 -16.92
C ARG A 286 21.86 -10.25 -16.20
N ASP A 287 22.02 -10.18 -14.90
CA ASP A 287 21.42 -9.14 -14.07
C ASP A 287 21.98 -7.75 -14.43
N TYR A 288 23.28 -7.65 -14.64
CA TYR A 288 23.91 -6.43 -15.10
C TYR A 288 23.37 -5.98 -16.46
N VAL A 289 23.31 -6.87 -17.45
CA VAL A 289 22.82 -6.57 -18.79
C VAL A 289 21.35 -6.19 -18.73
N ALA A 290 20.52 -6.91 -17.98
CA ALA A 290 19.10 -6.63 -17.82
C ALA A 290 18.83 -5.25 -17.22
N GLY A 291 19.67 -4.78 -16.30
CA GLY A 291 19.61 -3.45 -15.69
C GLY A 291 20.27 -2.33 -16.48
N SER A 292 20.97 -2.63 -17.59
CA SER A 292 21.78 -1.68 -18.35
C SER A 292 21.06 -1.15 -19.61
N ASN A 293 21.65 -0.11 -20.21
CA ASN A 293 21.27 0.41 -21.54
C ASN A 293 22.34 0.05 -22.57
N LEU A 294 22.93 -1.15 -22.48
CA LEU A 294 23.92 -1.62 -23.42
C LEU A 294 23.35 -1.76 -24.85
N PRO A 295 24.15 -1.47 -25.88
CA PRO A 295 23.79 -1.79 -27.24
C PRO A 295 23.65 -3.32 -27.39
N LEU A 296 22.72 -3.76 -28.23
CA LEU A 296 22.44 -5.18 -28.48
C LEU A 296 22.08 -5.97 -27.20
N LYS A 297 21.39 -5.33 -26.26
CA LYS A 297 20.97 -5.90 -24.98
C LYS A 297 20.22 -7.23 -25.15
N GLU A 298 19.26 -7.26 -26.06
CA GLU A 298 18.40 -8.44 -26.28
C GLU A 298 19.22 -9.60 -26.87
N GLU A 299 20.13 -9.30 -27.77
CA GLU A 299 21.05 -10.31 -28.34
C GLU A 299 22.00 -10.86 -27.28
N ILE A 300 22.53 -10.00 -26.40
CA ILE A 300 23.38 -10.42 -25.28
C ILE A 300 22.58 -11.34 -24.36
N LEU A 301 21.37 -10.94 -23.93
CA LEU A 301 20.49 -11.76 -23.10
C LEU A 301 20.13 -13.09 -23.77
N SER A 302 19.87 -13.07 -25.09
CA SER A 302 19.61 -14.29 -25.85
C SER A 302 20.79 -15.27 -25.82
N ILE A 303 22.05 -14.76 -25.90
CA ILE A 303 23.25 -15.62 -25.78
C ILE A 303 23.35 -16.18 -24.35
N ILE A 304 23.13 -15.35 -23.33
CA ILE A 304 23.20 -15.77 -21.93
C ILE A 304 22.16 -16.85 -21.61
N ASP A 305 20.93 -16.68 -22.09
CA ASP A 305 19.79 -17.55 -21.79
C ASP A 305 19.72 -18.82 -22.67
N THR A 306 20.70 -19.02 -23.58
CA THR A 306 20.76 -20.28 -24.34
C THR A 306 21.02 -21.48 -23.44
N ASN A 307 20.44 -22.63 -23.79
CA ASN A 307 20.73 -23.91 -23.13
C ASN A 307 22.07 -24.56 -23.57
N GLU A 308 23.02 -23.72 -23.99
CA GLU A 308 24.36 -24.15 -24.34
C GLU A 308 25.10 -24.65 -23.09
N SER A 309 25.54 -25.86 -23.10
CA SER A 309 26.27 -26.51 -21.99
C SER A 309 27.77 -26.21 -22.02
N ASP A 310 28.30 -25.86 -23.18
CA ASP A 310 29.69 -25.46 -23.35
C ASP A 310 29.82 -23.93 -23.20
N PHE A 311 30.27 -23.52 -22.06
CA PHE A 311 30.43 -22.09 -21.73
C PHE A 311 31.51 -21.38 -22.58
N ASP A 312 32.55 -22.12 -23.04
CA ASP A 312 33.55 -21.55 -23.94
C ASP A 312 32.92 -21.19 -25.30
N VAL A 313 31.95 -21.99 -25.78
CA VAL A 313 31.16 -21.68 -26.98
C VAL A 313 30.28 -20.46 -26.74
N LYS A 314 29.61 -20.37 -25.59
CA LYS A 314 28.79 -19.22 -25.22
C LYS A 314 29.62 -17.94 -25.19
N GLU A 315 30.80 -17.98 -24.57
CA GLU A 315 31.77 -16.85 -24.56
C GLU A 315 32.21 -16.48 -25.98
N GLY A 316 32.47 -17.49 -26.82
CA GLY A 316 32.82 -17.28 -28.23
C GLY A 316 31.76 -16.50 -29.02
N ARG A 317 30.48 -16.80 -28.79
CA ARG A 317 29.37 -16.04 -29.40
C ARG A 317 29.34 -14.61 -28.89
N MET A 318 29.56 -14.39 -27.59
CA MET A 318 29.63 -13.07 -26.98
C MET A 318 30.78 -12.23 -27.58
N LYS A 319 31.95 -12.83 -27.79
CA LYS A 319 33.12 -12.21 -28.43
C LYS A 319 32.88 -11.82 -29.89
N ALA A 320 32.03 -12.59 -30.61
CA ALA A 320 31.73 -12.32 -32.01
C ALA A 320 30.71 -11.18 -32.19
N LEU A 321 29.97 -10.84 -31.18
CA LEU A 321 28.89 -9.86 -31.26
C LEU A 321 29.43 -8.45 -31.55
N ASP A 322 28.90 -7.80 -32.59
CA ASP A 322 29.34 -6.48 -33.09
C ASP A 322 30.85 -6.35 -33.30
N GLY A 323 31.48 -7.39 -33.83
CA GLY A 323 32.91 -7.41 -34.08
C GLY A 323 33.77 -7.26 -32.82
N GLY A 324 33.23 -7.66 -31.64
CA GLY A 324 33.92 -7.66 -30.37
C GLY A 324 33.77 -6.38 -29.55
N LYS A 325 33.07 -5.34 -30.04
CA LYS A 325 32.92 -4.09 -29.31
C LYS A 325 32.10 -4.25 -28.03
N VAL A 326 31.00 -5.01 -28.11
CA VAL A 326 30.19 -5.30 -26.93
C VAL A 326 30.99 -6.06 -25.87
N TYR A 327 31.74 -7.06 -26.29
CA TYR A 327 32.60 -7.82 -25.39
C TYR A 327 33.64 -6.92 -24.69
N ALA A 328 34.26 -6.00 -25.44
CA ALA A 328 35.21 -5.06 -24.88
C ALA A 328 34.56 -4.13 -23.81
N MET A 329 33.34 -3.68 -24.05
CA MET A 329 32.56 -2.91 -23.04
C MET A 329 32.29 -3.74 -21.79
N LEU A 330 31.85 -4.99 -21.95
CA LEU A 330 31.60 -5.90 -20.82
C LEU A 330 32.87 -6.17 -20.01
N LEU A 331 34.02 -6.36 -20.67
CA LEU A 331 35.32 -6.55 -20.02
C LEU A 331 35.71 -5.36 -19.14
N GLN A 332 35.43 -4.14 -19.61
CA GLN A 332 35.79 -2.92 -18.92
C GLN A 332 34.79 -2.61 -17.77
N ASP A 333 33.51 -2.67 -18.03
CA ASP A 333 32.49 -2.07 -17.17
C ASP A 333 31.75 -3.10 -16.27
N CYS A 334 31.66 -4.37 -16.70
CA CYS A 334 30.89 -5.39 -16.02
C CYS A 334 31.75 -6.47 -15.34
N TYR A 335 32.66 -7.10 -16.09
CA TYR A 335 33.38 -8.29 -15.64
C TYR A 335 34.23 -8.09 -14.37
N PRO A 336 34.80 -6.90 -14.08
CA PRO A 336 35.49 -6.68 -12.80
C PRO A 336 34.57 -6.89 -11.58
N ALA A 337 33.26 -6.54 -11.68
CA ALA A 337 32.29 -6.72 -10.62
C ALA A 337 31.83 -8.19 -10.45
N LEU A 338 32.00 -9.03 -11.48
CA LEU A 338 31.69 -10.47 -11.43
C LEU A 338 32.76 -11.30 -10.74
N ARG A 339 33.93 -10.70 -10.45
CA ARG A 339 35.05 -11.35 -9.75
C ARG A 339 34.98 -11.02 -8.27
N HIS A 340 34.14 -11.74 -7.54
CA HIS A 340 33.92 -11.50 -6.11
C HIS A 340 33.88 -12.81 -5.32
N SER A 341 33.79 -12.70 -4.02
CA SER A 341 33.49 -13.79 -3.12
C SER A 341 32.34 -13.40 -2.22
N ASP A 342 31.26 -14.17 -2.25
CA ASP A 342 30.17 -14.03 -1.30
C ASP A 342 30.47 -14.86 -0.07
N TYR A 343 30.15 -14.33 1.10
CA TYR A 343 30.32 -15.04 2.35
C TYR A 343 29.11 -14.86 3.24
N THR A 344 28.76 -15.93 3.97
CA THR A 344 27.64 -15.96 4.91
C THR A 344 28.12 -16.55 6.22
N VAL A 345 28.00 -15.79 7.30
CA VAL A 345 28.27 -16.25 8.67
C VAL A 345 26.94 -16.66 9.29
N ARG A 346 26.71 -17.96 9.44
CA ARG A 346 25.51 -18.51 10.08
C ARG A 346 25.78 -18.73 11.55
N TYR A 347 24.80 -18.37 12.37
CA TYR A 347 24.90 -18.47 13.80
C TYR A 347 23.58 -18.77 14.48
N VAL A 348 23.64 -19.29 15.69
CA VAL A 348 22.49 -19.51 16.56
C VAL A 348 22.52 -18.45 17.65
N VAL A 349 21.38 -17.86 17.94
CA VAL A 349 21.15 -16.96 19.07
C VAL A 349 20.50 -17.72 20.20
N ARG A 350 21.00 -17.57 21.43
CA ARG A 350 20.36 -18.18 22.60
C ARG A 350 18.97 -17.61 22.89
N GLY A 351 18.17 -18.29 23.65
CA GLY A 351 16.92 -17.77 24.18
C GLY A 351 17.14 -16.60 25.16
N PHE A 352 16.19 -15.68 25.19
CA PHE A 352 16.16 -14.55 26.12
C PHE A 352 14.97 -14.65 27.07
N ASN A 353 15.17 -14.26 28.30
CA ASN A 353 14.04 -13.99 29.22
C ASN A 353 13.43 -12.61 28.88
N VAL A 354 12.27 -12.29 29.50
CA VAL A 354 11.53 -11.06 29.22
C VAL A 354 12.37 -9.80 29.49
N GLU A 355 13.15 -9.78 30.57
CA GLU A 355 13.96 -8.59 30.91
C GLU A 355 15.13 -8.39 29.95
N GLU A 356 15.79 -9.48 29.54
CA GLU A 356 16.80 -9.44 28.48
C GLU A 356 16.19 -9.00 27.13
N ALA A 357 15.02 -9.55 26.76
CA ALA A 357 14.34 -9.20 25.52
C ALA A 357 13.97 -7.71 25.46
N LYS A 358 13.57 -7.09 26.59
CA LYS A 358 13.32 -5.64 26.69
C LYS A 358 14.54 -4.79 26.37
N GLN A 359 15.74 -5.29 26.60
CA GLN A 359 16.97 -4.57 26.25
C GLN A 359 17.40 -4.87 24.80
N ILE A 360 17.31 -6.14 24.42
CA ILE A 360 17.71 -6.60 23.07
C ILE A 360 16.84 -5.97 21.99
N ILE A 361 15.53 -5.79 22.23
CA ILE A 361 14.64 -5.18 21.23
C ILE A 361 15.04 -3.76 20.84
N LYS A 362 15.72 -3.04 21.73
CA LYS A 362 16.18 -1.66 21.50
C LYS A 362 17.46 -1.58 20.67
N THR A 363 18.27 -2.62 20.68
CA THR A 363 19.63 -2.62 20.12
C THR A 363 19.82 -3.62 18.99
N ARG A 364 19.22 -4.81 19.12
CA ARG A 364 19.37 -5.96 18.21
C ARG A 364 18.07 -6.74 18.05
N PRO A 365 16.97 -6.13 17.60
CA PRO A 365 15.65 -6.79 17.50
C PRO A 365 15.67 -8.05 16.64
N GLN A 366 16.58 -8.15 15.66
CA GLN A 366 16.77 -9.33 14.82
C GLN A 366 17.21 -10.59 15.57
N GLN A 367 17.70 -10.46 16.80
CA GLN A 367 18.06 -11.60 17.64
C GLN A 367 16.88 -12.20 18.42
N LEU A 368 15.75 -11.49 18.48
CA LEU A 368 14.55 -11.99 19.12
C LEU A 368 13.75 -12.90 18.19
N SER A 369 13.10 -13.90 18.77
CA SER A 369 12.02 -14.62 18.12
C SER A 369 10.73 -13.80 18.18
N LEU A 370 9.77 -14.08 17.30
CA LEU A 370 8.45 -13.45 17.36
C LEU A 370 7.73 -13.72 18.70
N GLN A 371 7.96 -14.89 19.29
CA GLN A 371 7.40 -15.23 20.59
C GLN A 371 8.00 -14.39 21.73
N GLU A 372 9.33 -14.17 21.70
CA GLU A 372 10.00 -13.29 22.67
C GLU A 372 9.52 -11.84 22.52
N MET A 373 9.36 -11.36 21.29
CA MET A 373 8.81 -10.02 21.02
C MET A 373 7.37 -9.88 21.55
N LEU A 374 6.56 -10.91 21.34
CA LEU A 374 5.18 -10.92 21.81
C LEU A 374 5.07 -10.90 23.34
N SER A 375 6.00 -11.55 24.03
CA SER A 375 6.02 -11.56 25.50
C SER A 375 6.33 -10.19 26.13
N LEU A 376 6.65 -9.17 25.30
CA LEU A 376 6.93 -7.79 25.74
C LEU A 376 5.68 -6.89 25.74
N ILE A 377 4.58 -7.36 25.14
CA ILE A 377 3.30 -6.66 25.08
C ILE A 377 2.46 -6.98 26.30
#